data_09716f7273af50b1ff92b66c4b58483a
#
_entry.id   09716f7273af50b1ff92b66c4b58483a
#
_cell.length_a   1.000
_cell.length_b   1.000
_cell.length_c   1.000
_cell.angle_alpha   90.00
_cell.angle_beta   90.00
_cell.angle_gamma   90.00
#
_symmetry.space_group_name_H-M   'P 1'
#
loop_
_entity.id
_entity.type
_entity.pdbx_description
1 polymer ?
#
loop_
_entity_poly.entity_id
_entity_poly.type
_entity_poly.pdbx_seq_one_letter_code
_entity_poly.pdbx_strand_id
1 'polypeptide(L)'
;MHWLSYYKKWVPQENYYYASEHTGFMANPDGRSEGTYSKYASLDDKTDGFHWYMAYVKFGVARATSDASQEIRSGHLTRDEGIALVKRYDGEFPRRYLPQICEYLGMTE
;
A
#
# COMPACT_ATOMS: atom_id res chain seq x y z
N MET A 1 18.33 18.58 -0.25
CA MET A 1 17.87 17.22 -0.51
C MET A 1 17.26 17.17 -1.91
N HIS A 2 17.58 16.15 -2.70
CA HIS A 2 17.03 15.96 -4.04
C HIS A 2 16.34 14.59 -4.09
N TRP A 3 15.17 14.54 -4.71
CA TRP A 3 14.46 13.29 -4.94
C TRP A 3 14.88 12.70 -6.29
N LEU A 4 15.15 11.40 -6.33
CA LEU A 4 15.51 10.71 -7.58
C LEU A 4 14.45 10.87 -8.66
N SER A 5 13.18 10.92 -8.26
CA SER A 5 12.05 11.14 -9.16
C SER A 5 12.06 12.46 -9.91
N TYR A 6 12.86 13.43 -9.48
CA TYR A 6 13.09 14.67 -10.24
C TYR A 6 13.92 14.42 -11.52
N TYR A 7 14.85 13.49 -11.44
CA TYR A 7 15.77 13.18 -12.55
C TYR A 7 15.30 11.99 -13.39
N LYS A 8 14.59 11.04 -12.78
CA LYS A 8 14.11 9.83 -13.43
C LYS A 8 12.66 9.57 -13.04
N LYS A 9 11.80 9.37 -14.04
CA LYS A 9 10.39 9.03 -13.79
C LYS A 9 10.30 7.85 -12.83
N TRP A 10 9.58 8.05 -11.74
CA TRP A 10 9.38 7.06 -10.69
C TRP A 10 8.02 6.41 -10.85
N VAL A 11 7.99 5.14 -11.23
CA VAL A 11 6.75 4.35 -11.40
C VAL A 11 6.86 3.12 -10.52
N PRO A 12 6.18 3.05 -9.37
CA PRO A 12 6.33 1.96 -8.40
C PRO A 12 6.12 0.58 -9.00
N GLN A 13 5.12 0.41 -9.86
CA GLN A 13 4.83 -0.89 -10.49
C GLN A 13 5.95 -1.34 -11.44
N GLU A 14 6.53 -0.43 -12.22
CA GLU A 14 7.67 -0.74 -13.09
C GLU A 14 8.93 -1.04 -12.26
N ASN A 15 9.13 -0.31 -11.16
CA ASN A 15 10.22 -0.57 -10.23
C ASN A 15 10.12 -1.96 -9.59
N TYR A 16 8.89 -2.38 -9.24
CA TYR A 16 8.64 -3.73 -8.74
C TYR A 16 9.01 -4.80 -9.77
N TYR A 17 8.59 -4.66 -11.02
CA TYR A 17 8.94 -5.61 -12.08
C TYR A 17 10.45 -5.69 -12.28
N TYR A 18 11.12 -4.53 -12.35
CA TYR A 18 12.58 -4.48 -12.46
C TYR A 18 13.29 -5.16 -11.28
N ALA A 19 12.87 -4.87 -10.06
CA ALA A 19 13.45 -5.47 -8.86
C ALA A 19 13.25 -6.99 -8.83
N SER A 20 12.04 -7.47 -9.19
CA SER A 20 11.75 -8.91 -9.24
C SER A 20 12.62 -9.66 -10.26
N GLU A 21 12.88 -9.02 -11.40
CA GLU A 21 13.69 -9.63 -12.46
C GLU A 21 15.21 -9.63 -12.14
N HIS A 22 15.71 -8.56 -11.49
CA HIS A 22 17.16 -8.33 -11.38
C HIS A 22 17.73 -8.57 -9.96
N THR A 23 16.90 -8.60 -8.91
CA THR A 23 17.41 -8.67 -7.54
C THR A 23 16.91 -9.88 -6.76
N GLY A 24 16.00 -10.68 -7.33
CA GLY A 24 15.32 -11.74 -6.62
C GLY A 24 14.24 -11.24 -5.65
N PHE A 25 13.87 -9.97 -5.71
CA PHE A 25 12.76 -9.44 -4.91
C PHE A 25 11.45 -10.14 -5.27
N MET A 26 10.69 -10.55 -4.28
CA MET A 26 9.41 -11.25 -4.47
C MET A 26 8.28 -10.49 -3.77
N ALA A 27 7.10 -10.56 -4.38
CA ALA A 27 5.88 -10.13 -3.70
C ALA A 27 5.58 -11.03 -2.49
N ASN A 28 4.75 -10.53 -1.57
CA ASN A 28 4.36 -11.29 -0.40
C ASN A 28 3.62 -12.58 -0.83
N PRO A 29 4.13 -13.78 -0.47
CA PRO A 29 3.50 -15.05 -0.81
C PRO A 29 2.11 -15.22 -0.21
N ASP A 30 1.84 -14.57 0.92
CA ASP A 30 0.55 -14.59 1.60
C ASP A 30 -0.51 -13.68 0.96
N GLY A 31 -0.15 -12.94 -0.07
CA GLY A 31 -1.04 -12.06 -0.81
C GLY A 31 -0.83 -10.57 -0.54
N ARG A 32 -1.87 -9.78 -0.72
CA ARG A 32 -1.83 -8.33 -0.55
C ARG A 32 -1.75 -7.91 0.92
N SER A 33 -1.29 -6.68 1.15
CA SER A 33 -1.38 -6.03 2.47
C SER A 33 -2.79 -5.45 2.69
N GLU A 34 -3.31 -5.50 3.93
CA GLU A 34 -4.59 -4.89 4.28
C GLU A 34 -4.54 -3.37 4.06
N GLY A 35 -5.62 -2.81 3.52
CA GLY A 35 -5.70 -1.38 3.16
C GLY A 35 -5.18 -1.04 1.77
N THR A 36 -4.70 -2.01 0.99
CA THR A 36 -4.33 -1.84 -0.43
C THR A 36 -4.52 -3.12 -1.24
N TYR A 37 -4.48 -2.99 -2.56
CA TYR A 37 -4.47 -4.13 -3.48
C TYR A 37 -3.06 -4.62 -3.82
N SER A 38 -2.02 -3.90 -3.42
CA SER A 38 -0.62 -4.23 -3.69
C SER A 38 -0.17 -5.46 -2.88
N LYS A 39 0.62 -6.34 -3.53
CA LYS A 39 1.27 -7.50 -2.90
C LYS A 39 2.73 -7.23 -2.49
N TYR A 40 3.25 -6.05 -2.76
CA TYR A 40 4.64 -5.68 -2.44
C TYR A 40 4.75 -4.42 -1.57
N ALA A 41 3.62 -3.87 -1.14
CA ALA A 41 3.61 -2.74 -0.23
C ALA A 41 3.82 -3.23 1.22
N SER A 42 4.77 -2.59 1.93
CA SER A 42 5.01 -2.84 3.35
C SER A 42 5.23 -4.32 3.71
N LEU A 43 6.32 -4.87 3.20
CA LEU A 43 6.69 -6.27 3.49
C LEU A 43 7.48 -6.41 4.79
N ASP A 44 7.94 -5.33 5.35
CA ASP A 44 8.85 -5.20 6.49
C ASP A 44 8.19 -4.67 7.77
N ASP A 45 6.94 -4.16 7.69
CA ASP A 45 6.25 -3.56 8.83
C ASP A 45 4.81 -4.08 9.02
N LYS A 46 4.56 -4.74 10.16
CA LYS A 46 3.24 -5.25 10.53
C LYS A 46 2.26 -4.16 10.96
N THR A 47 2.76 -2.98 11.33
CA THR A 47 1.92 -1.87 11.82
C THR A 47 1.29 -1.05 10.70
N ASP A 48 1.77 -1.16 9.47
CA ASP A 48 1.33 -0.32 8.36
C ASP A 48 -0.16 -0.48 8.02
N GLY A 49 -0.72 -1.68 8.08
CA GLY A 49 -2.16 -1.85 7.88
C GLY A 49 -3.00 -1.06 8.90
N PHE A 50 -2.57 -1.03 10.15
CA PHE A 50 -3.19 -0.22 11.20
C PHE A 50 -2.99 1.28 10.97
N HIS A 51 -1.77 1.69 10.59
CA HIS A 51 -1.47 3.08 10.24
C HIS A 51 -2.34 3.59 9.08
N TRP A 52 -2.51 2.80 8.03
CA TRP A 52 -3.36 3.17 6.87
C TRP A 52 -4.83 3.26 7.25
N TYR A 53 -5.32 2.35 8.10
CA TYR A 53 -6.67 2.44 8.63
C TYR A 53 -6.89 3.72 9.44
N MET A 54 -5.95 4.06 10.34
CA MET A 54 -6.02 5.29 11.12
C MET A 54 -5.92 6.54 10.24
N ALA A 55 -5.13 6.51 9.17
CA ALA A 55 -5.07 7.57 8.17
C ALA A 55 -6.44 7.75 7.48
N TYR A 56 -7.08 6.63 7.10
CA TYR A 56 -8.42 6.68 6.53
C TYR A 56 -9.46 7.29 7.49
N VAL A 57 -9.47 6.85 8.74
CA VAL A 57 -10.36 7.39 9.78
C VAL A 57 -10.17 8.90 9.97
N LYS A 58 -8.91 9.35 9.93
CA LYS A 58 -8.56 10.76 10.17
C LYS A 58 -8.77 11.66 8.94
N PHE A 59 -8.43 11.18 7.75
CA PHE A 59 -8.35 12.00 6.54
C PHE A 59 -9.36 11.61 5.45
N GLY A 60 -10.03 10.47 5.56
CA GLY A 60 -10.95 9.95 4.55
C GLY A 60 -10.27 9.31 3.33
N VAL A 61 -8.94 9.23 3.32
CA VAL A 61 -8.12 8.62 2.26
C VAL A 61 -6.94 7.88 2.87
N ALA A 62 -6.49 6.81 2.23
CA ALA A 62 -5.37 6.03 2.74
C ALA A 62 -4.51 5.42 1.61
N ARG A 63 -3.98 4.23 1.84
CA ARG A 63 -2.98 3.62 0.97
C ARG A 63 -3.52 3.27 -0.42
N ALA A 64 -4.71 2.67 -0.53
CA ALA A 64 -5.26 2.33 -1.83
C ALA A 64 -5.53 3.56 -2.71
N THR A 65 -5.95 4.68 -2.10
CA THR A 65 -6.06 5.98 -2.83
C THR A 65 -4.71 6.44 -3.37
N SER A 66 -3.64 6.33 -2.58
CA SER A 66 -2.29 6.70 -3.01
C SER A 66 -1.80 5.82 -4.16
N ASP A 67 -1.93 4.50 -4.02
CA ASP A 67 -1.50 3.53 -5.02
C ASP A 67 -2.27 3.71 -6.34
N ALA A 68 -3.61 3.78 -6.29
CA ALA A 68 -4.44 4.00 -7.47
C ALA A 68 -4.14 5.33 -8.17
N SER A 69 -3.91 6.39 -7.40
CA SER A 69 -3.55 7.71 -7.96
C SER A 69 -2.22 7.66 -8.72
N GLN A 70 -1.24 6.92 -8.22
CA GLN A 70 0.04 6.75 -8.90
C GLN A 70 -0.12 5.95 -10.20
N GLU A 71 -0.86 4.86 -10.18
CA GLU A 71 -1.07 4.02 -11.36
C GLU A 71 -1.91 4.70 -12.43
N ILE A 72 -2.93 5.49 -12.06
CA ILE A 72 -3.67 6.33 -13.00
C ILE A 72 -2.74 7.34 -13.68
N ARG A 73 -1.91 8.06 -12.92
CA ARG A 73 -0.94 9.02 -13.46
C ARG A 73 0.12 8.36 -14.36
N SER A 74 0.41 7.09 -14.12
CA SER A 74 1.37 6.31 -14.91
C SER A 74 0.73 5.64 -16.12
N GLY A 75 -0.59 5.70 -16.26
CA GLY A 75 -1.33 5.10 -17.38
C GLY A 75 -1.60 3.60 -17.23
N HIS A 76 -1.41 3.02 -16.04
CA HIS A 76 -1.64 1.60 -15.77
C HIS A 76 -3.10 1.29 -15.43
N LEU A 77 -3.82 2.27 -14.90
CA LEU A 77 -5.23 2.17 -14.55
C LEU A 77 -6.02 3.33 -15.16
N THR A 78 -7.25 3.05 -15.54
CA THR A 78 -8.26 4.08 -15.78
C THR A 78 -8.74 4.66 -14.45
N ARG A 79 -9.36 5.85 -14.51
CA ARG A 79 -9.96 6.47 -13.32
C ARG A 79 -11.04 5.59 -12.69
N ASP A 80 -11.88 4.96 -13.50
CA ASP A 80 -13.01 4.14 -13.01
C ASP A 80 -12.50 2.86 -12.31
N GLU A 81 -11.48 2.21 -12.85
CA GLU A 81 -10.80 1.09 -12.21
C GLU A 81 -10.19 1.51 -10.87
N GLY A 82 -9.49 2.64 -10.83
CA GLY A 82 -8.92 3.19 -9.61
C GLY A 82 -9.98 3.48 -8.54
N ILE A 83 -11.11 4.07 -8.92
CA ILE A 83 -12.24 4.31 -8.01
C ILE A 83 -12.78 3.00 -7.44
N ALA A 84 -12.93 1.97 -8.27
CA ALA A 84 -13.39 0.65 -7.82
C ALA A 84 -12.43 0.01 -6.79
N LEU A 85 -11.12 0.11 -7.03
CA LEU A 85 -10.09 -0.38 -6.12
C LEU A 85 -10.10 0.39 -4.78
N VAL A 86 -10.18 1.71 -4.83
CA VAL A 86 -10.25 2.56 -3.63
C VAL A 86 -11.49 2.21 -2.79
N LYS A 87 -12.66 2.12 -3.41
CA LYS A 87 -13.90 1.74 -2.70
C LYS A 87 -13.83 0.36 -2.03
N ARG A 88 -13.01 -0.54 -2.58
CA ARG A 88 -12.88 -1.90 -2.06
C ARG A 88 -11.87 -2.01 -0.93
N TYR A 89 -10.79 -1.25 -0.96
CA TYR A 89 -9.64 -1.47 -0.11
C TYR A 89 -9.30 -0.32 0.84
N ASP A 90 -9.61 0.94 0.52
CA ASP A 90 -9.40 2.04 1.45
C ASP A 90 -10.34 1.91 2.65
N GLY A 91 -9.79 2.09 3.85
CA GLY A 91 -10.54 1.93 5.08
C GLY A 91 -10.80 0.48 5.49
N GLU A 92 -10.15 -0.50 4.85
CA GLU A 92 -10.18 -1.89 5.29
C GLU A 92 -9.63 -2.01 6.72
N PHE A 93 -10.38 -2.68 7.60
CA PHE A 93 -9.97 -2.85 9.00
C PHE A 93 -8.81 -3.86 9.10
N PRO A 94 -7.70 -3.52 9.79
CA PRO A 94 -6.46 -4.31 9.83
C PRO A 94 -6.56 -5.48 10.81
N ARG A 95 -7.19 -6.57 10.43
CA ARG A 95 -7.44 -7.73 11.32
C ARG A 95 -6.22 -8.61 11.54
N ARG A 96 -5.35 -8.71 10.54
CA ARG A 96 -4.27 -9.71 10.49
C ARG A 96 -3.30 -9.59 11.66
N TYR A 97 -2.88 -8.39 11.99
CA TYR A 97 -1.88 -8.12 13.02
C TYR A 97 -2.42 -7.33 14.21
N LEU A 98 -3.72 -7.07 14.26
CA LEU A 98 -4.33 -6.24 15.30
C LEU A 98 -4.01 -6.73 16.74
N PRO A 99 -4.09 -8.05 17.05
CA PRO A 99 -3.77 -8.51 18.41
C PRO A 99 -2.33 -8.18 18.82
N GLN A 100 -1.37 -8.37 17.90
CA GLN A 100 0.05 -8.05 18.16
C GLN A 100 0.27 -6.54 18.32
N ILE A 101 -0.45 -5.72 17.55
CA ILE A 101 -0.37 -4.26 17.63
C ILE A 101 -0.97 -3.78 18.97
N CYS A 102 -2.12 -4.33 19.38
CA CYS A 102 -2.73 -4.00 20.67
C CYS A 102 -1.82 -4.38 21.84
N GLU A 103 -1.23 -5.57 21.80
CA GLU A 103 -0.24 -5.99 22.81
C GLU A 103 0.94 -5.02 22.87
N TYR A 104 1.52 -4.66 21.71
CA TYR A 104 2.65 -3.71 21.63
C TYR A 104 2.31 -2.32 22.18
N LEU A 105 1.09 -1.85 21.92
CA LEU A 105 0.62 -0.53 22.39
C LEU A 105 0.06 -0.56 23.81
N GLY A 106 -0.06 -1.73 24.45
CA GLY A 106 -0.68 -1.88 25.77
C GLY A 106 -2.18 -1.58 25.76
N MET A 107 -2.86 -1.85 24.65
CA MET A 107 -4.30 -1.63 24.46
C MET A 107 -5.05 -2.96 24.45
N THR A 108 -6.36 -2.89 24.82
CA THR A 108 -7.30 -3.99 24.57
C THR A 108 -7.99 -3.79 23.21
N GLU A 109 -8.36 -4.91 22.57
CA GLU A 109 -9.17 -4.85 21.33
C GLU A 109 -10.52 -4.17 21.54
#